data_d245d19d479f1a7e4112be96e953685b
#
_entry.id   d245d19d479f1a7e4112be96e953685b
#
_cell.length_a   1.000
_cell.length_b   1.000
_cell.length_c   1.000
_cell.angle_alpha   90.00
_cell.angle_beta   90.00
_cell.angle_gamma   90.00
#
_symmetry.space_group_name_H-M   'P 1'
#
loop_
_entity.id
_entity.type
_entity.pdbx_description
1 polymer ?
#
loop_
_entity_poly.entity_id
_entity_poly.type
_entity_poly.pdbx_seq_one_letter_code
_entity_poly.pdbx_strand_id
1 'polypeptide(L)'
;LCGLVSWLVPLKALAEESLVVLSDFSPSYNQVLTAIREHSVHPTRVLTLDQVKTADSRSPVILAVGTRACERMLERYHPDSKLVCTFLPSSTFEQLKRKLLPTGSYAAVSAIFIDQPLARQIRLARLVSPAAARLGTALGSNSLNMRNGLEQGAEAEAFELLLVELARQDNPVQQLTPIIESSDLFLVIPDSSVFNRAISKWLLYLSLRHKVPVIGFSASYTEAGAAASVHSSAAQIGRQSAEWLNLLHEGGSLPSASYPRYFDVSVNPVAVRTLGIEPLSAELLQEKLARIEADG
;
A
#
# COMPACT_ATOMS: atom_id res chain seq x y z
N LEU A 1 9.85 61.24 -35.43
CA LEU A 1 9.95 59.79 -35.28
C LEU A 1 9.81 59.45 -33.81
N CYS A 2 8.60 59.10 -33.34
CA CYS A 2 8.34 58.58 -32.00
C CYS A 2 8.35 57.04 -32.08
N GLY A 3 9.38 56.42 -31.48
CA GLY A 3 9.46 54.98 -31.33
C GLY A 3 8.55 54.50 -30.22
N LEU A 4 7.51 53.74 -30.55
CA LEU A 4 6.70 52.97 -29.62
C LEU A 4 7.52 51.78 -29.10
N VAL A 5 8.02 51.85 -27.86
CA VAL A 5 8.59 50.69 -27.15
C VAL A 5 7.42 49.88 -26.61
N SER A 6 7.10 48.79 -27.30
CA SER A 6 6.13 47.79 -26.83
C SER A 6 6.76 47.01 -25.69
N TRP A 7 6.28 47.19 -24.46
CA TRP A 7 6.61 46.38 -23.30
C TRP A 7 5.84 45.03 -23.42
N LEU A 8 6.51 44.00 -23.90
CA LEU A 8 6.07 42.60 -23.75
C LEU A 8 6.13 42.27 -22.27
N VAL A 9 4.99 42.39 -21.56
CA VAL A 9 4.83 41.79 -20.25
C VAL A 9 4.84 40.30 -20.48
N PRO A 10 5.78 39.52 -19.89
CA PRO A 10 5.71 38.06 -20.00
C PRO A 10 4.41 37.64 -19.35
N LEU A 11 3.51 36.99 -20.11
CA LEU A 11 2.41 36.23 -19.57
C LEU A 11 3.05 35.19 -18.62
N LYS A 12 2.95 35.38 -17.29
CA LYS A 12 3.20 34.32 -16.35
C LYS A 12 2.27 33.18 -16.75
N ALA A 13 2.84 32.11 -17.32
CA ALA A 13 2.12 30.87 -17.47
C ALA A 13 1.52 30.57 -16.09
N LEU A 14 0.20 30.60 -15.99
CA LEU A 14 -0.48 30.12 -14.78
C LEU A 14 0.04 28.72 -14.56
N ALA A 15 0.77 28.51 -13.46
CA ALA A 15 1.25 27.20 -13.12
C ALA A 15 0.04 26.25 -13.15
N GLU A 16 0.08 25.27 -14.04
CA GLU A 16 -1.00 24.28 -14.15
C GLU A 16 -1.18 23.60 -12.80
N GLU A 17 -2.38 23.76 -12.24
CA GLU A 17 -2.72 23.24 -10.92
C GLU A 17 -3.07 21.77 -11.00
N SER A 18 -2.44 20.92 -10.15
CA SER A 18 -2.85 19.52 -10.04
C SER A 18 -4.20 19.40 -9.35
N LEU A 19 -5.04 18.51 -9.86
CA LEU A 19 -6.30 18.16 -9.23
C LEU A 19 -6.10 17.02 -8.23
N VAL A 20 -6.43 17.23 -6.96
CA VAL A 20 -6.50 16.19 -5.93
C VAL A 20 -7.95 15.88 -5.61
N VAL A 21 -8.39 14.65 -5.83
CA VAL A 21 -9.75 14.17 -5.54
C VAL A 21 -9.71 13.23 -4.34
N LEU A 22 -10.42 13.59 -3.26
CA LEU A 22 -10.52 12.75 -2.06
C LEU A 22 -11.79 11.90 -2.09
N SER A 23 -11.68 10.65 -1.64
CA SER A 23 -12.83 9.76 -1.44
C SER A 23 -13.80 10.29 -0.37
N ASP A 24 -13.26 10.88 0.70
CA ASP A 24 -13.97 11.58 1.78
C ASP A 24 -12.96 12.37 2.65
N PHE A 25 -13.41 12.96 3.75
CA PHE A 25 -12.58 13.69 4.73
C PHE A 25 -12.25 12.86 5.97
N SER A 26 -12.05 11.56 5.83
CA SER A 26 -11.60 10.72 6.96
C SER A 26 -10.20 11.16 7.45
N PRO A 27 -9.83 10.88 8.71
CA PRO A 27 -8.52 11.27 9.25
C PRO A 27 -7.34 10.80 8.39
N SER A 28 -7.40 9.58 7.85
CA SER A 28 -6.32 9.04 7.01
C SER A 28 -6.17 9.80 5.68
N TYR A 29 -7.27 10.12 4.99
CA TYR A 29 -7.20 10.92 3.76
C TYR A 29 -6.74 12.35 4.02
N ASN A 30 -7.12 12.94 5.16
CA ASN A 30 -6.62 14.25 5.57
C ASN A 30 -5.11 14.23 5.84
N GLN A 31 -4.56 13.16 6.43
CA GLN A 31 -3.11 13.00 6.60
C GLN A 31 -2.39 12.87 5.26
N VAL A 32 -2.94 12.11 4.30
CA VAL A 32 -2.40 12.06 2.93
C VAL A 32 -2.38 13.44 2.31
N LEU A 33 -3.50 14.19 2.39
CA LEU A 33 -3.62 15.54 1.84
C LEU A 33 -2.64 16.52 2.49
N THR A 34 -2.47 16.47 3.81
CA THR A 34 -1.52 17.30 4.53
C THR A 34 -0.11 17.06 4.02
N ALA A 35 0.31 15.80 3.94
CA ALA A 35 1.65 15.45 3.43
C ALA A 35 1.83 15.87 1.94
N ILE A 36 0.78 15.76 1.11
CA ILE A 36 0.83 16.26 -0.26
C ILE A 36 1.11 17.76 -0.26
N ARG A 37 0.41 18.54 0.56
CA ARG A 37 0.59 20.00 0.64
C ARG A 37 1.96 20.41 1.19
N GLU A 38 2.53 19.63 2.09
CA GLU A 38 3.85 19.88 2.69
C GLU A 38 5.00 19.60 1.71
N HIS A 39 4.82 18.63 0.80
CA HIS A 39 5.89 18.15 -0.08
C HIS A 39 5.69 18.51 -1.56
N SER A 40 4.52 19.00 -1.97
CA SER A 40 4.29 19.50 -3.33
C SER A 40 4.79 20.92 -3.46
N VAL A 41 5.63 21.17 -4.46
CA VAL A 41 6.10 22.54 -4.81
C VAL A 41 5.15 23.26 -5.77
N HIS A 42 4.14 22.56 -6.29
CA HIS A 42 3.14 23.10 -7.21
C HIS A 42 1.77 23.24 -6.52
N PRO A 43 0.95 24.20 -6.94
CA PRO A 43 -0.37 24.40 -6.36
C PRO A 43 -1.28 23.19 -6.65
N THR A 44 -2.13 22.86 -5.68
CA THR A 44 -3.08 21.75 -5.79
C THR A 44 -4.49 22.22 -5.51
N ARG A 45 -5.42 21.92 -6.41
CA ARG A 45 -6.86 22.11 -6.20
C ARG A 45 -7.47 20.84 -5.64
N VAL A 46 -8.14 20.93 -4.51
CA VAL A 46 -8.71 19.79 -3.79
C VAL A 46 -10.22 19.76 -3.97
N LEU A 47 -10.75 18.62 -4.38
CA LEU A 47 -12.19 18.36 -4.49
C LEU A 47 -12.56 17.07 -3.77
N THR A 48 -13.79 16.97 -3.31
CA THR A 48 -14.44 15.72 -2.91
C THR A 48 -15.26 15.15 -4.06
N LEU A 49 -15.70 13.89 -3.94
CA LEU A 49 -16.45 13.19 -4.99
C LEU A 49 -17.71 13.91 -5.45
N ASP A 50 -18.41 14.57 -4.54
CA ASP A 50 -19.62 15.34 -4.82
C ASP A 50 -19.35 16.66 -5.55
N GLN A 51 -18.14 17.20 -5.44
CA GLN A 51 -17.71 18.44 -6.08
C GLN A 51 -17.16 18.22 -7.49
N VAL A 52 -16.72 16.98 -7.82
CA VAL A 52 -16.11 16.67 -9.12
C VAL A 52 -17.11 16.82 -10.26
N LYS A 53 -16.79 17.69 -11.21
CA LYS A 53 -17.54 17.91 -12.46
C LYS A 53 -16.88 17.17 -13.64
N THR A 54 -17.59 17.00 -14.74
CA THR A 54 -17.05 16.36 -15.97
C THR A 54 -15.82 17.10 -16.51
N ALA A 55 -15.79 18.44 -16.41
CA ALA A 55 -14.65 19.24 -16.86
C ALA A 55 -13.36 18.95 -16.05
N ASP A 56 -13.49 18.53 -14.82
CA ASP A 56 -12.34 18.26 -13.93
C ASP A 56 -11.54 17.03 -14.40
N SER A 57 -12.15 16.09 -15.13
CA SER A 57 -11.46 14.92 -15.70
C SER A 57 -10.46 15.28 -16.81
N ARG A 58 -10.42 16.53 -17.26
CA ARG A 58 -9.47 17.06 -18.25
C ARG A 58 -8.29 17.80 -17.61
N SER A 59 -8.19 17.83 -16.28
CA SER A 59 -7.01 18.36 -15.62
C SER A 59 -5.77 17.57 -16.07
N PRO A 60 -4.65 18.22 -16.42
CA PRO A 60 -3.46 17.54 -16.96
C PRO A 60 -2.90 16.48 -16.03
N VAL A 61 -2.91 16.76 -14.72
CA VAL A 61 -2.48 15.84 -13.69
C VAL A 61 -3.57 15.69 -12.61
N ILE A 62 -4.00 14.48 -12.38
CA ILE A 62 -5.06 14.14 -11.42
C ILE A 62 -4.50 13.13 -10.41
N LEU A 63 -4.62 13.43 -9.13
CA LEU A 63 -4.33 12.51 -8.03
C LEU A 63 -5.65 12.11 -7.33
N ALA A 64 -6.04 10.86 -7.44
CA ALA A 64 -7.22 10.31 -6.81
C ALA A 64 -6.85 9.56 -5.53
N VAL A 65 -7.28 10.07 -4.36
CA VAL A 65 -6.93 9.54 -3.04
C VAL A 65 -8.03 8.61 -2.53
N GLY A 66 -7.71 7.34 -2.42
CA GLY A 66 -8.60 6.27 -1.98
C GLY A 66 -9.41 5.63 -3.11
N THR A 67 -10.00 4.48 -2.81
CA THR A 67 -10.67 3.61 -3.79
C THR A 67 -11.81 4.31 -4.54
N ARG A 68 -12.69 5.03 -3.83
CA ARG A 68 -13.86 5.70 -4.45
C ARG A 68 -13.46 6.85 -5.37
N ALA A 69 -12.42 7.60 -5.00
CA ALA A 69 -11.88 8.65 -5.85
C ALA A 69 -11.24 8.06 -7.10
N CYS A 70 -10.43 6.99 -6.95
CA CYS A 70 -9.84 6.28 -8.07
C CYS A 70 -10.91 5.74 -9.02
N GLU A 71 -11.93 5.03 -8.53
CA GLU A 71 -13.04 4.51 -9.33
C GLU A 71 -13.75 5.64 -10.10
N ARG A 72 -14.11 6.72 -9.42
CA ARG A 72 -14.77 7.88 -10.03
C ARG A 72 -13.95 8.53 -11.13
N MET A 73 -12.63 8.65 -10.96
CA MET A 73 -11.76 9.26 -11.96
C MET A 73 -11.46 8.33 -13.12
N LEU A 74 -11.41 7.01 -12.89
CA LEU A 74 -11.32 6.00 -13.94
C LEU A 74 -12.59 5.94 -14.81
N GLU A 75 -13.79 6.05 -14.22
CA GLU A 75 -15.07 6.13 -14.95
C GLU A 75 -15.13 7.36 -15.88
N ARG A 76 -14.41 8.42 -15.55
CA ARG A 76 -14.39 9.68 -16.28
C ARG A 76 -13.03 9.95 -16.94
N TYR A 77 -12.22 8.90 -17.08
CA TYR A 77 -10.87 9.02 -17.61
C TYR A 77 -10.82 9.76 -18.95
N HIS A 78 -9.87 10.69 -19.09
CA HIS A 78 -9.59 11.40 -20.32
C HIS A 78 -8.16 11.09 -20.77
N PRO A 79 -7.92 10.75 -22.07
CA PRO A 79 -6.61 10.33 -22.54
C PRO A 79 -5.48 11.35 -22.40
N ASP A 80 -5.82 12.65 -22.40
CA ASP A 80 -4.84 13.73 -22.22
C ASP A 80 -4.45 13.98 -20.78
N SER A 81 -5.12 13.30 -19.80
CA SER A 81 -4.85 13.46 -18.38
C SER A 81 -3.97 12.33 -17.85
N LYS A 82 -2.96 12.65 -17.04
CA LYS A 82 -2.21 11.68 -16.25
C LYS A 82 -2.94 11.45 -14.92
N LEU A 83 -3.44 10.24 -14.71
CA LEU A 83 -4.17 9.86 -13.50
C LEU A 83 -3.29 9.01 -12.59
N VAL A 84 -3.08 9.46 -11.37
CA VAL A 84 -2.45 8.70 -10.29
C VAL A 84 -3.50 8.35 -9.23
N CYS A 85 -3.78 7.07 -9.04
CA CYS A 85 -4.54 6.59 -7.90
C CYS A 85 -3.60 6.37 -6.71
N THR A 86 -3.97 6.80 -5.52
CA THR A 86 -3.13 6.63 -4.34
C THR A 86 -3.94 6.18 -3.13
N PHE A 87 -3.26 5.56 -2.14
CA PHE A 87 -3.86 5.13 -0.89
C PHE A 87 -5.01 4.13 -1.09
N LEU A 88 -4.80 3.12 -1.94
CA LEU A 88 -5.71 2.00 -2.18
C LEU A 88 -4.92 0.70 -2.36
N PRO A 89 -5.53 -0.49 -2.10
CA PRO A 89 -4.85 -1.77 -2.32
C PRO A 89 -4.51 -2.03 -3.79
N SER A 90 -3.37 -2.67 -4.05
CA SER A 90 -2.92 -3.05 -5.39
C SER A 90 -3.95 -3.91 -6.13
N SER A 91 -4.53 -4.90 -5.44
CA SER A 91 -5.58 -5.76 -6.00
C SER A 91 -6.82 -4.99 -6.41
N THR A 92 -7.23 -4.00 -5.61
CA THR A 92 -8.38 -3.12 -5.91
C THR A 92 -8.09 -2.25 -7.14
N PHE A 93 -6.91 -1.65 -7.22
CA PHE A 93 -6.50 -0.86 -8.40
C PHE A 93 -6.55 -1.70 -9.67
N GLU A 94 -5.97 -2.90 -9.66
CA GLU A 94 -5.97 -3.79 -10.83
C GLU A 94 -7.37 -4.25 -11.24
N GLN A 95 -8.29 -4.46 -10.28
CA GLN A 95 -9.69 -4.76 -10.56
C GLN A 95 -10.40 -3.56 -11.22
N LEU A 96 -10.25 -2.36 -10.66
CA LEU A 96 -10.84 -1.13 -11.20
C LEU A 96 -10.32 -0.84 -12.61
N LYS A 97 -9.01 -0.94 -12.81
CA LYS A 97 -8.36 -0.71 -14.10
C LYS A 97 -8.92 -1.63 -15.18
N ARG A 98 -9.01 -2.95 -14.90
CA ARG A 98 -9.58 -3.92 -15.84
C ARG A 98 -11.06 -3.69 -16.13
N LYS A 99 -11.82 -3.25 -15.12
CA LYS A 99 -13.27 -3.05 -15.25
C LYS A 99 -13.62 -1.78 -16.03
N LEU A 100 -12.86 -0.70 -15.84
CA LEU A 100 -13.27 0.65 -16.23
C LEU A 100 -12.49 1.22 -17.42
N LEU A 101 -11.27 0.72 -17.69
CA LEU A 101 -10.46 1.24 -18.79
C LEU A 101 -10.50 0.32 -20.00
N PRO A 102 -10.62 0.89 -21.23
CA PRO A 102 -10.42 0.13 -22.46
C PRO A 102 -9.01 -0.44 -22.55
N THR A 103 -8.88 -1.61 -23.17
CA THR A 103 -7.58 -2.22 -23.47
C THR A 103 -6.71 -1.24 -24.28
N GLY A 104 -5.51 -0.92 -23.80
CA GLY A 104 -4.59 0.03 -24.44
C GLY A 104 -4.59 1.44 -23.81
N SER A 105 -5.54 1.78 -22.93
CA SER A 105 -5.61 3.11 -22.29
C SER A 105 -4.76 3.21 -21.01
N TYR A 106 -3.88 2.24 -20.74
CA TYR A 106 -3.19 2.13 -19.45
C TYR A 106 -1.97 3.04 -19.30
N ALA A 107 -1.45 3.61 -20.39
CA ALA A 107 -0.18 4.34 -20.38
C ALA A 107 -0.20 5.65 -19.55
N ALA A 108 -1.37 6.25 -19.36
CA ALA A 108 -1.52 7.49 -18.62
C ALA A 108 -2.22 7.28 -17.25
N VAL A 109 -2.29 6.04 -16.75
CA VAL A 109 -2.89 5.71 -15.45
C VAL A 109 -1.89 4.91 -14.62
N SER A 110 -1.67 5.36 -13.39
CA SER A 110 -0.74 4.74 -12.45
C SER A 110 -1.27 4.74 -11.03
N ALA A 111 -0.55 4.11 -10.10
CA ALA A 111 -0.95 4.09 -8.70
C ALA A 111 0.23 4.00 -7.72
N ILE A 112 0.01 4.52 -6.50
CA ILE A 112 0.82 4.25 -5.30
C ILE A 112 -0.07 3.48 -4.33
N PHE A 113 0.28 2.22 -4.07
CA PHE A 113 -0.54 1.32 -3.26
C PHE A 113 -0.41 1.62 -1.76
N ILE A 114 -1.34 1.10 -0.95
CA ILE A 114 -1.25 1.14 0.52
C ILE A 114 -0.62 -0.13 1.08
N ASP A 115 -0.77 -1.24 0.40
CA ASP A 115 -0.20 -2.53 0.77
C ASP A 115 1.31 -2.58 0.53
N GLN A 116 1.96 -3.53 1.18
CA GLN A 116 3.39 -3.76 1.06
C GLN A 116 3.67 -4.91 0.09
N PRO A 117 4.80 -4.91 -0.64
CA PRO A 117 5.16 -6.07 -1.46
C PRO A 117 5.33 -7.31 -0.58
N LEU A 118 4.86 -8.46 -1.06
CA LEU A 118 4.98 -9.74 -0.32
C LEU A 118 6.43 -10.08 0.03
N ALA A 119 7.36 -9.81 -0.89
CA ALA A 119 8.79 -10.02 -0.63
C ALA A 119 9.28 -9.27 0.61
N ARG A 120 8.85 -8.00 0.81
CA ARG A 120 9.20 -7.20 2.00
C ARG A 120 8.63 -7.82 3.27
N GLN A 121 7.38 -8.28 3.24
CA GLN A 121 6.73 -8.91 4.39
C GLN A 121 7.39 -10.25 4.75
N ILE A 122 7.75 -11.08 3.77
CA ILE A 122 8.41 -12.37 3.97
C ILE A 122 9.85 -12.18 4.45
N ARG A 123 10.57 -11.18 3.93
CA ARG A 123 11.90 -10.79 4.45
C ARG A 123 11.83 -10.31 5.91
N LEU A 124 10.81 -9.53 6.28
CA LEU A 124 10.59 -9.19 7.68
C LEU A 124 10.40 -10.46 8.52
N ALA A 125 9.62 -11.44 8.04
CA ALA A 125 9.44 -12.72 8.72
C ALA A 125 10.79 -13.42 8.96
N ARG A 126 11.65 -13.48 7.95
CA ARG A 126 13.00 -14.05 8.07
C ARG A 126 13.88 -13.31 9.07
N LEU A 127 13.82 -11.97 9.08
CA LEU A 127 14.58 -11.16 10.03
C LEU A 127 14.10 -11.31 11.48
N VAL A 128 12.79 -11.53 11.69
CA VAL A 128 12.18 -11.75 13.01
C VAL A 128 12.50 -13.15 13.55
N SER A 129 12.51 -14.16 12.69
CA SER A 129 12.78 -15.57 13.06
C SER A 129 13.79 -16.20 12.11
N PRO A 130 15.10 -15.93 12.26
CA PRO A 130 16.11 -16.39 11.32
C PRO A 130 16.23 -17.92 11.20
N ALA A 131 15.88 -18.64 12.27
CA ALA A 131 15.95 -20.13 12.33
C ALA A 131 14.65 -20.81 11.86
N ALA A 132 13.58 -20.06 11.57
CA ALA A 132 12.31 -20.62 11.16
C ALA A 132 12.44 -21.33 9.79
N ALA A 133 11.88 -22.53 9.67
CA ALA A 133 11.84 -23.28 8.41
C ALA A 133 10.48 -23.17 7.71
N ARG A 134 9.37 -23.10 8.49
CA ARG A 134 8.01 -23.20 7.97
C ARG A 134 7.25 -21.89 8.17
N LEU A 135 6.79 -21.31 7.05
CA LEU A 135 5.98 -20.10 7.00
C LEU A 135 4.52 -20.46 6.74
N GLY A 136 3.66 -20.31 7.76
CA GLY A 136 2.22 -20.46 7.62
C GLY A 136 1.56 -19.21 7.05
N THR A 137 0.54 -19.38 6.22
CA THR A 137 -0.32 -18.29 5.75
C THR A 137 -1.66 -18.83 5.25
N ALA A 138 -2.60 -17.92 5.00
CA ALA A 138 -3.88 -18.26 4.40
C ALA A 138 -4.30 -17.23 3.36
N LEU A 139 -4.97 -17.70 2.32
CA LEU A 139 -5.61 -16.88 1.30
C LEU A 139 -7.12 -17.07 1.34
N GLY A 140 -7.84 -16.01 1.07
CA GLY A 140 -9.26 -16.03 0.83
C GLY A 140 -9.59 -15.51 -0.57
N SER A 141 -10.88 -15.30 -0.83
CA SER A 141 -11.37 -14.88 -2.15
C SER A 141 -10.74 -13.57 -2.68
N ASN A 142 -10.26 -12.70 -1.79
CA ASN A 142 -9.70 -11.41 -2.17
C ASN A 142 -8.18 -11.45 -2.42
N SER A 143 -7.51 -12.54 -2.03
CA SER A 143 -6.05 -12.66 -2.09
C SER A 143 -5.53 -13.88 -2.87
N LEU A 144 -6.40 -14.66 -3.52
CA LEU A 144 -6.02 -15.85 -4.30
C LEU A 144 -4.93 -15.55 -5.36
N ASN A 145 -4.96 -14.37 -5.95
CA ASN A 145 -3.97 -13.92 -6.91
C ASN A 145 -2.56 -13.71 -6.33
N MET A 146 -2.42 -13.70 -5.01
CA MET A 146 -1.14 -13.57 -4.31
C MET A 146 -0.37 -14.90 -4.16
N ARG A 147 -0.99 -16.05 -4.49
CA ARG A 147 -0.38 -17.38 -4.33
C ARG A 147 1.02 -17.45 -4.92
N ASN A 148 1.18 -17.18 -6.22
CA ASN A 148 2.47 -17.27 -6.89
C ASN A 148 3.53 -16.35 -6.25
N GLY A 149 3.15 -15.16 -5.83
CA GLY A 149 4.05 -14.23 -5.15
C GLY A 149 4.47 -14.73 -3.76
N LEU A 150 3.58 -15.42 -3.03
CA LEU A 150 3.89 -16.05 -1.75
C LEU A 150 4.85 -17.23 -1.93
N GLU A 151 4.60 -18.10 -2.91
CA GLU A 151 5.46 -19.26 -3.22
C GLU A 151 6.88 -18.79 -3.61
N GLN A 152 6.99 -17.82 -4.53
CA GLN A 152 8.28 -17.26 -4.94
C GLN A 152 9.00 -16.55 -3.78
N GLY A 153 8.27 -15.76 -2.98
CA GLY A 153 8.86 -15.06 -1.84
C GLY A 153 9.31 -16.01 -0.73
N ALA A 154 8.55 -17.07 -0.45
CA ALA A 154 8.91 -18.08 0.52
C ALA A 154 10.16 -18.88 0.07
N GLU A 155 10.22 -19.27 -1.21
CA GLU A 155 11.39 -19.92 -1.80
C GLU A 155 12.65 -19.04 -1.73
N ALA A 156 12.53 -17.77 -2.08
CA ALA A 156 13.64 -16.80 -2.04
C ALA A 156 14.24 -16.62 -0.63
N GLU A 157 13.41 -16.76 0.41
CA GLU A 157 13.82 -16.65 1.81
C GLU A 157 14.00 -18.04 2.47
N ALA A 158 14.07 -19.12 1.67
CA ALA A 158 14.26 -20.50 2.13
C ALA A 158 13.23 -20.98 3.18
N PHE A 159 11.95 -20.60 3.00
CA PHE A 159 10.84 -21.12 3.78
C PHE A 159 10.11 -22.26 3.05
N GLU A 160 9.74 -23.29 3.79
CA GLU A 160 8.65 -24.18 3.43
C GLU A 160 7.32 -23.45 3.67
N LEU A 161 6.55 -23.21 2.60
CA LEU A 161 5.27 -22.51 2.69
C LEU A 161 4.13 -23.47 3.04
N LEU A 162 3.50 -23.24 4.19
CA LEU A 162 2.28 -23.93 4.62
C LEU A 162 1.08 -23.00 4.33
N LEU A 163 0.42 -23.22 3.19
CA LEU A 163 -0.64 -22.37 2.70
C LEU A 163 -1.99 -23.10 2.70
N VAL A 164 -3.02 -22.44 3.23
CA VAL A 164 -4.42 -22.87 3.08
C VAL A 164 -5.22 -21.84 2.31
N GLU A 165 -6.08 -22.27 1.40
CA GLU A 165 -7.08 -21.45 0.76
C GLU A 165 -8.43 -21.66 1.42
N LEU A 166 -9.07 -20.56 1.83
CA LEU A 166 -10.38 -20.58 2.46
C LEU A 166 -11.45 -20.13 1.47
N ALA A 167 -12.41 -21.02 1.24
CA ALA A 167 -13.64 -20.65 0.57
C ALA A 167 -14.59 -19.93 1.56
N ARG A 168 -15.55 -19.19 1.02
CA ARG A 168 -16.49 -18.38 1.83
C ARG A 168 -17.31 -19.21 2.84
N GLN A 169 -17.56 -20.49 2.56
CA GLN A 169 -18.32 -21.42 3.42
C GLN A 169 -17.45 -22.13 4.46
N ASP A 170 -16.12 -22.04 4.37
CA ASP A 170 -15.24 -22.74 5.29
C ASP A 170 -15.26 -22.11 6.68
N ASN A 171 -15.01 -22.93 7.70
CA ASN A 171 -14.76 -22.46 9.05
C ASN A 171 -13.29 -22.04 9.20
N PRO A 172 -12.96 -20.74 9.30
CA PRO A 172 -11.56 -20.31 9.35
C PRO A 172 -10.79 -20.91 10.54
N VAL A 173 -11.46 -21.10 11.69
CA VAL A 173 -10.83 -21.67 12.88
C VAL A 173 -10.35 -23.11 12.62
N GLN A 174 -11.20 -23.94 12.00
CA GLN A 174 -10.85 -25.34 11.71
C GLN A 174 -9.71 -25.44 10.68
N GLN A 175 -9.71 -24.55 9.68
CA GLN A 175 -8.71 -24.59 8.61
C GLN A 175 -7.37 -23.98 9.04
N LEU A 176 -7.38 -22.91 9.85
CA LEU A 176 -6.16 -22.22 10.26
C LEU A 176 -5.44 -22.92 11.43
N THR A 177 -6.17 -23.61 12.32
CA THR A 177 -5.56 -24.27 13.49
C THR A 177 -4.40 -25.18 13.10
N PRO A 178 -4.55 -26.18 12.19
CA PRO A 178 -3.45 -27.09 11.84
C PRO A 178 -2.29 -26.38 11.15
N ILE A 179 -2.57 -25.29 10.39
CA ILE A 179 -1.51 -24.52 9.75
C ILE A 179 -0.67 -23.79 10.80
N ILE A 180 -1.31 -23.13 11.77
CA ILE A 180 -0.61 -22.43 12.86
C ILE A 180 0.22 -23.42 13.69
N GLU A 181 -0.36 -24.54 14.09
CA GLU A 181 0.32 -25.56 14.90
C GLU A 181 1.53 -26.19 14.21
N SER A 182 1.52 -26.24 12.88
CA SER A 182 2.60 -26.79 12.07
C SER A 182 3.64 -25.75 11.61
N SER A 183 3.39 -24.46 11.84
CA SER A 183 4.26 -23.38 11.38
C SER A 183 5.25 -22.94 12.46
N ASP A 184 6.41 -22.42 12.03
CA ASP A 184 7.37 -21.78 12.92
C ASP A 184 7.10 -20.29 13.05
N LEU A 185 6.41 -19.68 12.05
CA LEU A 185 5.84 -18.33 12.08
C LEU A 185 4.65 -18.24 11.12
N PHE A 186 3.79 -17.26 11.32
CA PHE A 186 2.59 -17.06 10.50
C PHE A 186 2.54 -15.66 9.91
N LEU A 187 2.38 -15.56 8.58
CA LEU A 187 2.21 -14.30 7.86
C LEU A 187 0.72 -14.03 7.60
N VAL A 188 0.23 -12.88 8.04
CA VAL A 188 -1.12 -12.43 7.76
C VAL A 188 -1.15 -11.57 6.51
N ILE A 189 -1.97 -12.00 5.55
CA ILE A 189 -2.22 -11.26 4.30
C ILE A 189 -3.45 -10.36 4.50
N PRO A 190 -3.46 -9.12 3.95
CA PRO A 190 -4.63 -8.23 4.01
C PRO A 190 -5.80 -8.80 3.20
N ASP A 191 -6.60 -9.66 3.82
CA ASP A 191 -7.79 -10.26 3.23
C ASP A 191 -8.95 -10.28 4.24
N SER A 192 -9.93 -9.39 4.05
CA SER A 192 -11.09 -9.27 4.93
C SER A 192 -12.06 -10.45 4.84
N SER A 193 -11.95 -11.29 3.80
CA SER A 193 -12.75 -12.52 3.68
C SER A 193 -12.29 -13.60 4.65
N VAL A 194 -11.04 -13.55 5.09
CA VAL A 194 -10.44 -14.47 6.07
C VAL A 194 -10.21 -13.76 7.40
N PHE A 195 -9.42 -12.68 7.38
CA PHE A 195 -8.90 -12.00 8.57
C PHE A 195 -9.80 -10.84 9.01
N ASN A 196 -11.06 -11.13 9.34
CA ASN A 196 -11.91 -10.16 10.03
C ASN A 196 -11.45 -9.96 11.50
N ARG A 197 -12.03 -8.98 12.19
CA ARG A 197 -11.64 -8.63 13.57
C ARG A 197 -11.69 -9.80 14.55
N ALA A 198 -12.66 -10.69 14.43
CA ALA A 198 -12.82 -11.84 15.33
C ALA A 198 -11.75 -12.89 15.06
N ILE A 199 -11.55 -13.25 13.80
CA ILE A 199 -10.53 -14.24 13.38
C ILE A 199 -9.13 -13.70 13.69
N SER A 200 -8.85 -12.43 13.46
CA SER A 200 -7.55 -11.82 13.79
C SER A 200 -7.23 -11.90 15.28
N LYS A 201 -8.20 -11.61 16.16
CA LYS A 201 -8.03 -11.75 17.61
C LYS A 201 -7.78 -13.20 18.02
N TRP A 202 -8.56 -14.11 17.47
CA TRP A 202 -8.41 -15.54 17.74
C TRP A 202 -7.04 -16.06 17.24
N LEU A 203 -6.61 -15.68 16.04
CA LEU A 203 -5.31 -16.02 15.47
C LEU A 203 -4.16 -15.58 16.40
N LEU A 204 -4.18 -14.32 16.85
CA LEU A 204 -3.16 -13.78 17.75
C LEU A 204 -3.14 -14.52 19.10
N TYR A 205 -4.31 -14.86 19.65
CA TYR A 205 -4.39 -15.67 20.85
C TYR A 205 -3.80 -17.07 20.64
N LEU A 206 -4.15 -17.76 19.53
CA LEU A 206 -3.66 -19.09 19.22
C LEU A 206 -2.14 -19.08 18.98
N SER A 207 -1.63 -18.06 18.28
CA SER A 207 -0.20 -17.89 18.02
C SER A 207 0.63 -17.79 19.31
N LEU A 208 0.17 -17.02 20.28
CA LEU A 208 0.81 -16.91 21.59
C LEU A 208 0.80 -18.23 22.35
N ARG A 209 -0.30 -18.99 22.28
CA ARG A 209 -0.44 -20.29 22.92
C ARG A 209 0.51 -21.32 22.34
N HIS A 210 0.69 -21.33 21.01
CA HIS A 210 1.57 -22.29 20.32
C HIS A 210 2.99 -21.77 20.10
N LYS A 211 3.30 -20.56 20.60
CA LYS A 211 4.62 -19.93 20.44
C LYS A 211 5.01 -19.67 18.98
N VAL A 212 4.00 -19.39 18.12
CA VAL A 212 4.17 -19.10 16.70
C VAL A 212 4.08 -17.58 16.49
N PRO A 213 5.18 -16.90 16.15
CA PRO A 213 5.13 -15.44 15.88
C PRO A 213 4.23 -15.12 14.71
N VAL A 214 3.45 -14.04 14.84
CA VAL A 214 2.63 -13.50 13.74
C VAL A 214 3.31 -12.28 13.17
N ILE A 215 3.47 -12.25 11.85
CA ILE A 215 3.85 -11.07 11.08
C ILE A 215 2.59 -10.45 10.50
N GLY A 216 2.31 -9.21 10.90
CA GLY A 216 1.15 -8.45 10.45
C GLY A 216 1.46 -7.55 9.26
N PHE A 217 0.41 -6.89 8.75
CA PHE A 217 0.48 -5.94 7.63
C PHE A 217 0.20 -4.48 8.04
N SER A 218 0.05 -4.19 9.32
CA SER A 218 -0.26 -2.83 9.81
C SER A 218 0.23 -2.62 11.24
N ALA A 219 0.44 -1.37 11.66
CA ALA A 219 0.76 -1.01 13.03
C ALA A 219 -0.30 -1.55 14.02
N SER A 220 -1.59 -1.44 13.67
CA SER A 220 -2.68 -1.95 14.51
C SER A 220 -2.61 -3.47 14.72
N TYR A 221 -2.07 -4.23 13.76
CA TYR A 221 -1.85 -5.67 13.95
C TYR A 221 -0.76 -5.94 14.99
N THR A 222 0.31 -5.15 14.99
CA THR A 222 1.39 -5.22 16.00
C THR A 222 0.87 -4.78 17.37
N GLU A 223 0.11 -3.70 17.46
CA GLU A 223 -0.55 -3.25 18.69
C GLU A 223 -1.48 -4.32 19.27
N ALA A 224 -2.18 -5.06 18.41
CA ALA A 224 -3.09 -6.13 18.81
C ALA A 224 -2.39 -7.42 19.25
N GLY A 225 -1.06 -7.57 19.04
CA GLY A 225 -0.27 -8.71 19.52
C GLY A 225 0.57 -9.46 18.47
N ALA A 226 0.63 -9.01 17.22
CA ALA A 226 1.60 -9.55 16.26
C ALA A 226 3.03 -9.21 16.70
N ALA A 227 3.99 -10.07 16.40
CA ALA A 227 5.39 -9.87 16.78
C ALA A 227 5.99 -8.65 16.07
N ALA A 228 5.72 -8.51 14.78
CA ALA A 228 6.13 -7.37 13.97
C ALA A 228 5.18 -7.16 12.80
N SER A 229 5.23 -5.97 12.20
CA SER A 229 4.53 -5.63 10.96
C SER A 229 5.37 -4.65 10.15
N VAL A 230 5.24 -4.70 8.81
CA VAL A 230 5.73 -3.65 7.92
C VAL A 230 4.54 -2.96 7.27
N HIS A 231 4.55 -1.65 7.24
CA HIS A 231 3.43 -0.84 6.76
C HIS A 231 3.89 0.54 6.32
N SER A 232 3.03 1.27 5.62
CA SER A 232 3.26 2.69 5.32
C SER A 232 2.19 3.55 5.97
N SER A 233 2.60 4.69 6.50
CA SER A 233 1.67 5.68 7.03
C SER A 233 1.00 6.48 5.90
N ALA A 234 -0.15 7.08 6.20
CA ALA A 234 -0.83 7.97 5.28
C ALA A 234 0.07 9.17 4.85
N ALA A 235 0.88 9.67 5.78
CA ALA A 235 1.85 10.74 5.51
C ALA A 235 2.95 10.31 4.53
N GLN A 236 3.50 9.10 4.68
CA GLN A 236 4.51 8.55 3.78
C GLN A 236 3.99 8.36 2.35
N ILE A 237 2.76 7.86 2.20
CA ILE A 237 2.10 7.73 0.90
C ILE A 237 1.79 9.11 0.31
N GLY A 238 1.34 10.06 1.12
CA GLY A 238 1.12 11.44 0.71
C GLY A 238 2.40 12.12 0.22
N ARG A 239 3.54 11.92 0.91
CA ARG A 239 4.86 12.40 0.50
C ARG A 239 5.25 11.83 -0.87
N GLN A 240 5.17 10.52 -1.06
CA GLN A 240 5.49 9.90 -2.35
C GLN A 240 4.55 10.40 -3.46
N SER A 241 3.27 10.63 -3.14
CA SER A 241 2.30 11.19 -4.09
C SER A 241 2.69 12.61 -4.52
N ALA A 242 3.14 13.45 -3.58
CA ALA A 242 3.64 14.79 -3.89
C ALA A 242 4.90 14.76 -4.77
N GLU A 243 5.83 13.85 -4.51
CA GLU A 243 7.03 13.66 -5.35
C GLU A 243 6.66 13.29 -6.79
N TRP A 244 5.63 12.45 -6.98
CA TRP A 244 5.12 12.13 -8.32
C TRP A 244 4.43 13.33 -8.97
N LEU A 245 3.67 14.12 -8.22
CA LEU A 245 3.09 15.38 -8.74
C LEU A 245 4.17 16.34 -9.22
N ASN A 246 5.22 16.55 -8.42
CA ASN A 246 6.35 17.42 -8.78
C ASN A 246 7.03 16.93 -10.05
N LEU A 247 7.35 15.62 -10.13
CA LEU A 247 7.93 15.00 -11.32
C LEU A 247 7.09 15.23 -12.58
N LEU A 248 5.76 15.07 -12.47
CA LEU A 248 4.86 15.24 -13.61
C LEU A 248 4.74 16.69 -14.07
N HIS A 249 4.79 17.64 -13.15
CA HIS A 249 4.82 19.08 -13.46
C HIS A 249 6.13 19.52 -14.12
N GLU A 250 7.24 18.89 -13.76
CA GLU A 250 8.55 19.13 -14.39
C GLU A 250 8.68 18.46 -15.78
N GLY A 251 7.59 17.89 -16.30
CA GLY A 251 7.57 17.24 -17.60
C GLY A 251 8.07 15.80 -17.61
N GLY A 252 8.28 15.22 -16.44
CA GLY A 252 8.68 13.83 -16.30
C GLY A 252 7.61 12.84 -16.77
N SER A 253 8.02 11.60 -17.00
CA SER A 253 7.12 10.51 -17.36
C SER A 253 6.33 10.01 -16.14
N LEU A 254 5.10 9.55 -16.36
CA LEU A 254 4.29 8.93 -15.32
C LEU A 254 4.97 7.64 -14.85
N PRO A 255 5.35 7.51 -13.56
CA PRO A 255 5.93 6.27 -13.04
C PRO A 255 4.93 5.10 -13.13
N SER A 256 5.43 3.90 -13.26
CA SER A 256 4.60 2.69 -13.19
C SER A 256 3.95 2.55 -11.82
N ALA A 257 2.77 1.91 -11.77
CA ALA A 257 2.10 1.63 -10.52
C ALA A 257 3.03 0.82 -9.59
N SER A 258 3.15 1.25 -8.34
CA SER A 258 4.15 0.70 -7.42
C SER A 258 3.66 0.64 -5.97
N TYR A 259 4.32 -0.23 -5.22
CA TYR A 259 4.23 -0.26 -3.76
C TYR A 259 4.91 0.96 -3.13
N PRO A 260 4.59 1.30 -1.86
CA PRO A 260 5.20 2.43 -1.19
C PRO A 260 6.72 2.28 -1.06
N ARG A 261 7.44 3.35 -1.41
CA ARG A 261 8.89 3.46 -1.20
C ARG A 261 9.23 3.70 0.28
N TYR A 262 8.39 4.49 0.95
CA TYR A 262 8.53 4.78 2.36
C TYR A 262 7.69 3.83 3.19
N PHE A 263 8.30 3.22 4.19
CA PHE A 263 7.63 2.28 5.09
C PHE A 263 8.24 2.33 6.49
N ASP A 264 7.50 1.84 7.46
CA ASP A 264 7.94 1.66 8.83
C ASP A 264 7.82 0.19 9.22
N VAL A 265 8.64 -0.23 10.17
CA VAL A 265 8.50 -1.49 10.88
C VAL A 265 8.00 -1.22 12.29
N SER A 266 6.98 -1.94 12.71
CA SER A 266 6.50 -1.96 14.09
C SER A 266 6.85 -3.30 14.74
N VAL A 267 7.25 -3.26 16.01
CA VAL A 267 7.55 -4.45 16.84
C VAL A 267 6.74 -4.37 18.12
N ASN A 268 6.15 -5.48 18.54
CA ASN A 268 5.49 -5.59 19.84
C ASN A 268 6.45 -6.25 20.85
N PRO A 269 7.06 -5.48 21.77
CA PRO A 269 8.06 -6.02 22.68
C PRO A 269 7.48 -7.02 23.69
N VAL A 270 6.17 -6.93 23.99
CA VAL A 270 5.48 -7.87 24.88
C VAL A 270 5.28 -9.21 24.15
N ALA A 271 4.80 -9.18 22.90
CA ALA A 271 4.64 -10.39 22.10
C ALA A 271 5.98 -11.09 21.85
N VAL A 272 7.01 -10.35 21.43
CA VAL A 272 8.38 -10.86 21.20
C VAL A 272 8.90 -11.58 22.45
N ARG A 273 8.82 -10.94 23.63
CA ARG A 273 9.24 -11.55 24.91
C ARG A 273 8.43 -12.80 25.25
N THR A 274 7.10 -12.74 25.10
CA THR A 274 6.20 -13.85 25.43
C THR A 274 6.45 -15.06 24.52
N LEU A 275 6.83 -14.82 23.28
CA LEU A 275 7.17 -15.86 22.29
C LEU A 275 8.58 -16.42 22.49
N GLY A 276 9.41 -15.82 23.35
CA GLY A 276 10.79 -16.23 23.58
C GLY A 276 11.74 -15.86 22.44
N ILE A 277 11.38 -14.82 21.67
CA ILE A 277 12.23 -14.27 20.60
C ILE A 277 13.21 -13.29 21.23
N GLU A 278 14.44 -13.24 20.74
CA GLU A 278 15.42 -12.23 21.13
C GLU A 278 14.87 -10.81 20.90
N PRO A 279 15.23 -9.84 21.76
CA PRO A 279 14.74 -8.47 21.60
C PRO A 279 15.01 -7.91 20.20
N LEU A 280 13.97 -7.38 19.57
CA LEU A 280 14.02 -6.80 18.23
C LEU A 280 13.92 -5.28 18.30
N SER A 281 14.79 -4.57 17.57
CA SER A 281 14.63 -3.14 17.31
C SER A 281 13.88 -2.92 16.01
N ALA A 282 12.81 -2.13 16.04
CA ALA A 282 12.04 -1.76 14.85
C ALA A 282 12.91 -1.00 13.84
N GLU A 283 13.75 -0.08 14.34
CA GLU A 283 14.67 0.74 13.53
C GLU A 283 15.70 -0.14 12.81
N LEU A 284 16.30 -1.10 13.52
CA LEU A 284 17.28 -2.01 12.94
C LEU A 284 16.66 -2.93 11.88
N LEU A 285 15.44 -3.43 12.12
CA LEU A 285 14.72 -4.23 11.13
C LEU A 285 14.37 -3.42 9.89
N GLN A 286 13.93 -2.18 10.07
CA GLN A 286 13.62 -1.26 8.98
C GLN A 286 14.87 -0.94 8.15
N GLU A 287 16.01 -0.64 8.80
CA GLU A 287 17.28 -0.39 8.12
C GLU A 287 17.74 -1.60 7.31
N LYS A 288 17.67 -2.81 7.89
CA LYS A 288 18.03 -4.04 7.19
C LYS A 288 17.14 -4.29 5.97
N LEU A 289 15.82 -4.12 6.09
CA LEU A 289 14.89 -4.25 4.97
C LEU A 289 15.20 -3.24 3.86
N ALA A 290 15.39 -1.97 4.22
CA ALA A 290 15.70 -0.92 3.25
C ALA A 290 17.02 -1.17 2.51
N ARG A 291 18.04 -1.69 3.21
CA ARG A 291 19.32 -2.07 2.60
C ARG A 291 19.16 -3.23 1.61
N ILE A 292 18.46 -4.30 1.99
CA ILE A 292 18.23 -5.45 1.10
C ILE A 292 17.50 -5.02 -0.18
N GLU A 293 16.54 -4.08 -0.07
CA GLU A 293 15.80 -3.58 -1.24
C GLU A 293 16.60 -2.64 -2.13
N ALA A 294 17.62 -1.98 -1.58
CA ALA A 294 18.52 -1.13 -2.36
C ALA A 294 19.58 -1.94 -3.13
N ASP A 295 19.93 -3.12 -2.63
CA ASP A 295 20.98 -3.98 -3.18
C ASP A 295 20.43 -5.01 -4.20
N GLY A 296 19.12 -5.16 -4.34
CA GLY A 296 18.43 -6.13 -5.21
C GLY A 296 17.67 -5.47 -6.35
#